data_a2456122409eede8e2304f27e970a7a8
#
_entry.id   a2456122409eede8e2304f27e970a7a8
#
_cell.length_a   1.000
_cell.length_b   1.000
_cell.length_c   1.000
_cell.angle_alpha   90.00
_cell.angle_beta   90.00
_cell.angle_gamma   90.00
#
_symmetry.space_group_name_H-M   'P 1'
#
loop_
_entity.id
_entity.type
_entity.pdbx_description
1 polymer ?
#
loop_
_entity_poly.entity_id
_entity_poly.type
_entity_poly.pdbx_seq_one_letter_code
_entity_poly.pdbx_strand_id
1 'polypeptide(L)'
;MDTDQREVGDALPGVPSHDGSTGQAGAVPIATVTAVEGGAIVSPAPCIAVGTEMSMPRRRYQRGRLISRGKRRKVWIGIFREDRIRPDGTLHRARRAVILGTVKHVSKLEAIEAFRPYLDAMNLVSIPRPKAGRTLSRLVEEWESSVAPTLKPTTVRAAKSHLRTHIIPALGEMSLTAITTRNVQAFVSALVAKGLSRKSTENVLQTLGGLLKTAKAWKYIPEVFDRAALSLPREGEKKEERFFTAEQVKLIVEASEEPYSTLWALISITGCRAGEILGLKTGDLNFDKHLIRIRRTLDHSTRTMQAPKSKSSSADLPMPEVLEKRLRTFLANHWRANEADLLFCNSKGKPMQRDKVAYKLQATLLSLGIEKAALHAFRHMAASELLENGASPSVVQRQMRHSDSRITLQKYSHVIGDAQRRAVDSLAFRVLG
;
A
#
# COMPACT_ATOMS: atom_id res chain seq x y z
N MET A 1 34.34 -19.72 51.68
CA MET A 1 35.35 -20.69 51.18
C MET A 1 35.36 -20.43 49.70
N ASP A 2 36.11 -19.46 49.36
CA ASP A 2 37.52 -19.46 48.87
C ASP A 2 37.54 -19.74 47.38
N THR A 3 37.75 -18.67 46.67
CA THR A 3 38.98 -18.29 45.91
C THR A 3 39.19 -19.17 44.67
N ASP A 4 39.50 -18.66 43.54
CA ASP A 4 40.60 -17.82 43.17
C ASP A 4 40.49 -17.25 41.76
N GLN A 5 41.01 -16.05 41.63
CA GLN A 5 41.33 -15.32 40.42
C GLN A 5 42.40 -16.02 39.58
N ARG A 6 42.48 -15.75 38.29
CA ARG A 6 43.72 -15.35 37.61
C ARG A 6 43.46 -14.76 36.23
N GLU A 7 43.84 -13.50 36.13
CA GLU A 7 44.30 -12.82 34.91
C GLU A 7 45.55 -13.49 34.32
N VAL A 8 45.80 -13.24 33.07
CA VAL A 8 47.04 -13.02 32.28
C VAL A 8 46.60 -12.98 30.83
N GLY A 9 46.71 -12.00 29.99
CA GLY A 9 47.79 -11.04 29.77
C GLY A 9 48.47 -11.36 28.43
N ASP A 10 48.68 -10.33 27.62
CA ASP A 10 49.65 -10.20 26.50
C ASP A 10 49.30 -10.87 25.16
N ALA A 11 49.57 -10.34 24.02
CA ALA A 11 50.37 -9.24 23.53
C ALA A 11 50.19 -9.17 22.00
N LEU A 12 50.27 -7.99 21.46
CA LEU A 12 50.53 -7.77 20.02
C LEU A 12 51.96 -8.12 19.65
N PRO A 13 52.22 -8.52 18.42
CA PRO A 13 53.24 -7.88 17.60
C PRO A 13 52.74 -7.69 16.15
N GLY A 14 53.06 -6.72 15.37
CA GLY A 14 54.35 -6.11 15.09
C GLY A 14 54.36 -5.86 13.59
N VAL A 15 54.47 -4.62 13.18
CA VAL A 15 54.64 -4.15 11.79
C VAL A 15 56.01 -4.57 11.29
N PRO A 16 56.20 -4.85 10.01
CA PRO A 16 57.41 -4.38 9.33
C PRO A 16 57.09 -3.49 8.14
N SER A 17 57.77 -2.36 8.15
CA SER A 17 58.00 -1.45 7.04
C SER A 17 58.82 -2.14 5.94
N HIS A 18 58.48 -1.89 4.68
CA HIS A 18 59.45 -1.90 3.59
C HIS A 18 59.17 -0.75 2.62
N ASP A 19 60.21 0.07 2.47
CA ASP A 19 60.40 1.09 1.45
C ASP A 19 60.47 0.50 0.02
N GLY A 20 60.11 1.31 -0.95
CA GLY A 20 60.44 1.03 -2.35
C GLY A 20 59.65 1.92 -3.33
N SER A 21 60.08 3.15 -3.44
CA SER A 21 60.01 4.11 -4.59
C SER A 21 59.47 3.57 -5.92
N THR A 22 58.59 4.28 -6.57
CA THR A 22 58.72 5.11 -7.78
C THR A 22 57.37 5.27 -8.48
N GLY A 23 57.06 6.47 -8.94
CA GLY A 23 55.95 6.72 -9.87
C GLY A 23 55.10 7.91 -9.50
N GLN A 24 55.66 9.10 -9.54
CA GLN A 24 54.90 10.34 -9.59
C GLN A 24 54.04 10.38 -10.84
N ALA A 25 52.70 10.26 -10.67
CA ALA A 25 51.75 10.86 -11.59
C ALA A 25 51.08 12.01 -10.81
N GLY A 26 51.38 13.22 -11.20
CA GLY A 26 51.00 14.45 -10.51
C GLY A 26 49.52 14.58 -10.37
N ALA A 27 49.04 14.59 -9.14
CA ALA A 27 47.74 15.11 -8.80
C ALA A 27 47.72 16.62 -9.07
N VAL A 28 47.03 17.02 -10.12
CA VAL A 28 46.70 18.43 -10.37
C VAL A 28 45.85 18.90 -9.20
N PRO A 29 46.23 19.96 -8.48
CA PRO A 29 45.40 20.49 -7.42
C PRO A 29 44.04 20.94 -7.98
N ILE A 30 42.96 20.42 -7.44
CA ILE A 30 41.61 20.88 -7.71
C ILE A 30 41.57 22.36 -7.30
N ALA A 31 41.68 23.24 -8.30
CA ALA A 31 41.54 24.67 -8.08
C ALA A 31 40.15 24.96 -7.53
N THR A 32 40.12 25.53 -6.34
CA THR A 32 38.89 26.03 -5.69
C THR A 32 38.21 27.02 -6.63
N VAL A 33 37.10 26.62 -7.19
CA VAL A 33 36.38 27.41 -8.17
C VAL A 33 35.46 28.38 -7.45
N THR A 34 35.81 29.65 -7.51
CA THR A 34 34.96 30.73 -7.01
C THR A 34 34.15 31.34 -8.16
N ALA A 35 32.85 31.43 -8.01
CA ALA A 35 31.93 32.08 -8.94
C ALA A 35 31.79 33.58 -8.60
N VAL A 36 31.82 34.44 -9.62
CA VAL A 36 31.67 35.89 -9.43
C VAL A 36 30.30 36.33 -9.89
N GLU A 37 29.52 36.91 -8.99
CA GLU A 37 28.22 37.53 -9.22
C GLU A 37 28.34 39.02 -8.95
N GLY A 38 28.23 39.86 -9.97
CA GLY A 38 28.18 41.32 -9.80
C GLY A 38 29.23 41.95 -8.88
N GLY A 39 30.39 41.30 -8.67
CA GLY A 39 31.46 41.79 -7.81
C GLY A 39 31.66 40.98 -6.53
N ALA A 40 30.79 40.05 -6.17
CA ALA A 40 30.91 39.18 -4.99
C ALA A 40 31.27 37.72 -5.37
N ILE A 41 32.09 37.05 -4.57
CA ILE A 41 32.52 35.67 -4.74
C ILE A 41 31.54 34.75 -3.96
N VAL A 42 30.85 33.83 -4.66
CA VAL A 42 29.86 32.92 -4.07
C VAL A 42 30.23 31.45 -4.40
N SER A 43 30.23 30.61 -3.37
CA SER A 43 30.48 29.17 -3.49
C SER A 43 29.24 28.42 -4.01
N PRO A 44 29.35 27.38 -4.84
CA PRO A 44 28.19 26.68 -5.39
C PRO A 44 27.57 25.73 -4.35
N ALA A 45 26.34 26.03 -3.91
CA ALA A 45 25.46 25.09 -3.23
C ALA A 45 24.36 24.61 -4.20
N PRO A 46 23.89 23.33 -4.13
CA PRO A 46 22.83 22.85 -4.99
C PRO A 46 21.49 23.48 -4.64
N CYS A 47 20.81 24.11 -5.60
CA CYS A 47 19.52 24.75 -5.41
C CYS A 47 18.38 23.81 -5.80
N ILE A 48 17.47 23.56 -4.86
CA ILE A 48 16.16 22.93 -5.07
C ILE A 48 15.13 24.05 -5.21
N ALA A 49 14.32 24.00 -6.24
CA ALA A 49 13.43 25.08 -6.62
C ALA A 49 11.94 24.72 -6.44
N VAL A 50 11.16 25.67 -5.92
CA VAL A 50 9.69 25.62 -5.88
C VAL A 50 9.17 26.76 -6.80
N GLY A 51 8.23 26.43 -7.69
CA GLY A 51 7.84 27.26 -8.79
C GLY A 51 6.51 27.98 -8.71
N THR A 52 6.31 28.95 -9.58
CA THR A 52 5.01 29.44 -10.06
C THR A 52 5.09 29.68 -11.57
N GLU A 53 3.98 29.55 -12.27
CA GLU A 53 3.88 29.51 -13.72
C GLU A 53 4.46 30.74 -14.42
N MET A 54 5.37 30.51 -15.33
CA MET A 54 5.62 31.39 -16.49
C MET A 54 6.10 30.56 -17.67
N SER A 55 5.55 30.85 -18.86
CA SER A 55 5.96 30.31 -20.16
C SER A 55 7.46 30.39 -20.35
N MET A 56 8.14 29.25 -20.24
CA MET A 56 9.58 29.17 -20.35
C MET A 56 9.99 28.96 -21.81
N PRO A 57 10.90 29.78 -22.35
CA PRO A 57 11.46 29.54 -23.66
C PRO A 57 12.20 28.21 -23.70
N ARG A 58 12.12 27.48 -24.84
CA ARG A 58 12.81 26.19 -25.05
C ARG A 58 14.27 26.30 -24.63
N ARG A 59 14.76 25.48 -23.72
CA ARG A 59 16.18 25.37 -23.38
C ARG A 59 16.91 24.94 -24.63
N ARG A 60 17.72 25.84 -25.18
CA ARG A 60 18.68 25.51 -26.27
C ARG A 60 19.93 24.98 -25.61
N TYR A 61 20.54 23.94 -26.18
CA TYR A 61 21.88 23.46 -25.82
C TYR A 61 22.83 24.64 -25.68
N GLN A 62 23.52 24.77 -24.56
CA GLN A 62 24.43 25.88 -24.29
C GLN A 62 25.84 25.48 -24.67
N ARG A 63 26.46 26.19 -25.58
CA ARG A 63 27.88 26.07 -25.90
C ARG A 63 28.75 26.91 -24.97
N GLY A 64 28.15 27.79 -24.15
CA GLY A 64 28.85 28.74 -23.34
C GLY A 64 29.69 29.74 -24.18
N ARG A 65 30.40 30.61 -23.50
CA ARG A 65 31.34 31.54 -24.13
C ARG A 65 32.61 31.59 -23.31
N LEU A 66 33.75 31.29 -23.91
CA LEU A 66 35.07 31.45 -23.28
C LEU A 66 35.63 32.83 -23.71
N ILE A 67 36.05 33.63 -22.72
CA ILE A 67 36.73 34.92 -22.98
C ILE A 67 37.98 35.02 -22.10
N SER A 68 38.96 35.83 -22.53
CA SER A 68 40.08 36.23 -21.70
C SER A 68 39.88 37.68 -21.24
N ARG A 69 40.10 37.98 -19.94
CA ARG A 69 39.94 39.33 -19.38
C ARG A 69 41.03 39.62 -18.36
N GLY A 70 41.44 40.87 -18.29
CA GLY A 70 42.43 41.40 -17.33
C GLY A 70 43.49 42.24 -18.02
N LYS A 71 43.89 43.38 -17.41
CA LYS A 71 44.96 44.24 -17.96
C LYS A 71 46.40 43.76 -17.57
N ARG A 72 46.63 43.48 -16.29
CA ARG A 72 47.93 43.01 -15.73
C ARG A 72 48.04 41.47 -15.69
N ARG A 73 46.92 40.81 -15.34
CA ARG A 73 46.83 39.36 -15.30
C ARG A 73 45.60 38.93 -16.14
N LYS A 74 45.87 38.39 -17.33
CA LYS A 74 44.81 37.84 -18.15
C LYS A 74 44.38 36.47 -17.64
N VAL A 75 43.06 36.26 -17.43
CA VAL A 75 42.45 35.00 -17.02
C VAL A 75 41.43 34.52 -18.00
N TRP A 76 41.28 33.20 -18.15
CA TRP A 76 40.21 32.58 -18.90
C TRP A 76 38.95 32.60 -18.08
N ILE A 77 37.82 33.04 -18.63
CA ILE A 77 36.52 33.11 -18.01
C ILE A 77 35.51 32.39 -18.90
N GLY A 78 34.91 31.31 -18.35
CA GLY A 78 33.77 30.62 -18.94
C GLY A 78 32.46 31.30 -18.54
N ILE A 79 31.66 31.68 -19.53
CA ILE A 79 30.36 32.33 -19.30
C ILE A 79 29.24 31.42 -19.77
N PHE A 80 28.28 31.15 -18.90
CA PHE A 80 27.10 30.37 -19.18
C PHE A 80 25.86 30.98 -18.50
N ARG A 81 24.68 30.38 -18.69
CA ARG A 81 23.44 30.83 -18.07
C ARG A 81 22.85 29.72 -17.23
N GLU A 82 22.44 30.07 -16.00
CA GLU A 82 21.81 29.19 -15.03
C GLU A 82 20.40 29.70 -14.73
N ASP A 83 19.43 28.80 -14.69
CA ASP A 83 18.06 29.15 -14.29
C ASP A 83 18.01 29.12 -12.75
N ARG A 84 17.64 30.25 -12.13
CA ARG A 84 17.49 30.42 -10.66
C ARG A 84 16.08 30.86 -10.33
N ILE A 85 15.62 30.45 -9.15
CA ILE A 85 14.36 30.92 -8.59
C ILE A 85 14.65 32.07 -7.66
N ARG A 86 13.91 33.16 -7.83
CA ARG A 86 13.92 34.30 -6.90
C ARG A 86 13.13 33.96 -5.63
N PRO A 87 13.29 34.73 -4.53
CA PRO A 87 12.50 34.56 -3.32
C PRO A 87 10.98 34.66 -3.54
N ASP A 88 10.55 35.37 -4.59
CA ASP A 88 9.15 35.51 -5.01
C ASP A 88 8.62 34.30 -5.82
N GLY A 89 9.43 33.23 -5.97
CA GLY A 89 9.06 32.05 -6.74
C GLY A 89 9.21 32.18 -8.25
N THR A 90 9.62 33.33 -8.79
CA THR A 90 9.79 33.53 -10.24
C THR A 90 11.11 32.97 -10.75
N LEU A 91 11.10 32.38 -11.95
CA LEU A 91 12.29 31.87 -12.61
C LEU A 91 13.05 33.03 -13.28
N HIS A 92 14.32 33.15 -12.92
CA HIS A 92 15.23 34.13 -13.49
C HIS A 92 16.44 33.44 -14.12
N ARG A 93 16.79 33.84 -15.32
CA ARG A 93 17.92 33.28 -16.07
C ARG A 93 19.17 34.11 -15.81
N ALA A 94 19.96 33.71 -14.81
CA ALA A 94 21.17 34.40 -14.41
C ALA A 94 22.35 34.10 -15.33
N ARG A 95 23.15 35.12 -15.60
CA ARG A 95 24.46 34.96 -16.28
C ARG A 95 25.50 34.59 -15.23
N ARG A 96 26.22 33.49 -15.46
CA ARG A 96 27.32 33.03 -14.60
C ARG A 96 28.64 33.16 -15.29
N ALA A 97 29.67 33.43 -14.53
CA ALA A 97 31.04 33.44 -14.97
C ALA A 97 31.92 32.60 -14.02
N VAL A 98 32.76 31.77 -14.55
CA VAL A 98 33.72 30.95 -13.82
C VAL A 98 35.13 31.23 -14.33
N ILE A 99 36.09 31.42 -13.42
CA ILE A 99 37.50 31.62 -13.74
C ILE A 99 38.15 30.23 -13.90
N LEU A 100 38.76 29.98 -15.06
CA LEU A 100 39.30 28.67 -15.44
C LEU A 100 40.84 28.61 -15.35
N GLY A 101 41.47 29.72 -15.06
CA GLY A 101 42.90 29.81 -14.90
C GLY A 101 43.52 31.04 -15.60
N THR A 102 44.79 31.27 -15.37
CA THR A 102 45.51 32.40 -16.00
C THR A 102 45.97 32.02 -17.39
N VAL A 103 45.85 32.93 -18.37
CA VAL A 103 46.29 32.73 -19.77
C VAL A 103 47.77 32.38 -19.88
N LYS A 104 48.58 32.75 -18.89
CA LYS A 104 50.03 32.41 -18.82
C LYS A 104 50.30 30.92 -18.51
N HIS A 105 49.40 30.26 -17.74
CA HIS A 105 49.61 28.89 -17.27
C HIS A 105 48.61 27.87 -17.82
N VAL A 106 47.54 28.34 -18.48
CA VAL A 106 46.45 27.51 -19.02
C VAL A 106 46.25 27.90 -20.50
N SER A 107 46.44 26.93 -21.35
CA SER A 107 46.14 27.12 -22.79
C SER A 107 44.63 27.27 -23.04
N LYS A 108 44.29 27.76 -24.22
CA LYS A 108 42.86 27.88 -24.59
C LYS A 108 42.17 26.52 -24.64
N LEU A 109 42.86 25.47 -25.02
CA LEU A 109 42.31 24.11 -25.10
C LEU A 109 42.01 23.56 -23.72
N GLU A 110 42.96 23.64 -22.77
CA GLU A 110 42.79 23.25 -21.38
C GLU A 110 41.65 24.06 -20.71
N ALA A 111 41.53 25.35 -21.00
CA ALA A 111 40.43 26.16 -20.52
C ALA A 111 39.07 25.69 -21.07
N ILE A 112 38.99 25.23 -22.31
CA ILE A 112 37.79 24.65 -22.91
C ILE A 112 37.44 23.33 -22.20
N GLU A 113 38.43 22.48 -21.93
CA GLU A 113 38.22 21.20 -21.21
C GLU A 113 37.79 21.43 -19.77
N ALA A 114 38.42 22.35 -19.05
CA ALA A 114 38.03 22.74 -17.70
C ALA A 114 36.64 23.39 -17.65
N PHE A 115 36.13 23.96 -18.74
CA PHE A 115 34.80 24.54 -18.83
C PHE A 115 33.71 23.52 -19.17
N ARG A 116 34.08 22.40 -19.81
CA ARG A 116 33.13 21.35 -20.24
C ARG A 116 32.25 20.81 -19.12
N PRO A 117 32.74 20.43 -17.89
CA PRO A 117 31.92 19.94 -16.80
C PRO A 117 30.79 20.90 -16.40
N TYR A 118 31.03 22.20 -16.44
CA TYR A 118 30.03 23.22 -16.12
C TYR A 118 28.92 23.28 -17.18
N LEU A 119 29.28 23.11 -18.44
CA LEU A 119 28.32 23.08 -19.54
C LEU A 119 27.52 21.76 -19.55
N ASP A 120 28.19 20.65 -19.28
CA ASP A 120 27.59 19.34 -19.22
C ASP A 120 26.59 19.25 -18.06
N ALA A 121 26.95 19.74 -16.89
CA ALA A 121 26.03 19.86 -15.76
C ALA A 121 24.75 20.66 -16.11
N MET A 122 24.88 21.73 -16.91
CA MET A 122 23.73 22.53 -17.36
C MET A 122 22.96 21.91 -18.53
N ASN A 123 23.61 21.08 -19.35
CA ASN A 123 23.01 20.44 -20.51
C ASN A 123 22.46 19.05 -20.19
N LEU A 124 23.07 18.29 -19.23
CA LEU A 124 22.63 16.98 -18.77
C LEU A 124 21.37 17.03 -17.89
N VAL A 125 21.03 18.17 -17.30
CA VAL A 125 19.77 18.36 -16.59
C VAL A 125 18.62 18.51 -17.60
N SER A 126 18.46 17.55 -18.50
CA SER A 126 17.18 17.23 -19.14
C SER A 126 16.30 16.44 -18.17
N ILE A 127 15.97 17.03 -17.04
CA ILE A 127 14.82 16.55 -16.29
C ILE A 127 13.63 16.74 -17.25
N PRO A 128 12.88 15.68 -17.58
CA PRO A 128 11.63 15.86 -18.30
C PRO A 128 10.83 16.87 -17.49
N ARG A 129 10.60 18.06 -18.05
CA ARG A 129 9.83 19.07 -17.33
C ARG A 129 8.49 18.43 -16.97
N PRO A 130 8.14 18.29 -15.71
CA PRO A 130 6.76 18.06 -15.37
C PRO A 130 5.99 19.16 -16.06
N LYS A 131 4.93 18.83 -16.80
CA LYS A 131 4.07 19.87 -17.40
C LYS A 131 3.69 20.78 -16.24
N ALA A 132 4.16 22.04 -16.29
CA ALA A 132 4.05 22.99 -15.23
C ALA A 132 2.59 23.04 -14.72
N GLY A 133 2.41 23.03 -13.40
CA GLY A 133 1.15 23.38 -12.81
C GLY A 133 0.11 22.27 -12.61
N ARG A 134 0.39 20.96 -12.83
CA ARG A 134 -0.59 19.93 -12.47
C ARG A 134 -0.62 19.73 -10.97
N THR A 135 -1.72 20.14 -10.36
CA THR A 135 -2.03 19.85 -8.94
C THR A 135 -2.49 18.40 -8.78
N LEU A 136 -2.48 17.90 -7.55
CA LEU A 136 -3.02 16.59 -7.24
C LEU A 136 -4.52 16.50 -7.55
N SER A 137 -5.30 17.57 -7.29
CA SER A 137 -6.72 17.64 -7.63
C SER A 137 -6.94 17.41 -9.12
N ARG A 138 -6.13 18.03 -9.98
CA ARG A 138 -6.23 17.82 -11.43
C ARG A 138 -5.89 16.40 -11.87
N LEU A 139 -4.88 15.80 -11.25
CA LEU A 139 -4.57 14.38 -11.47
C LEU A 139 -5.75 13.47 -11.07
N VAL A 140 -6.43 13.78 -9.96
CA VAL A 140 -7.60 13.00 -9.51
C VAL A 140 -8.72 13.06 -10.53
N GLU A 141 -9.03 14.23 -11.09
CA GLU A 141 -10.05 14.37 -12.15
C GLU A 141 -9.71 13.51 -13.38
N GLU A 142 -8.45 13.56 -13.82
CA GLU A 142 -7.97 12.75 -14.95
C GLU A 142 -7.99 11.25 -14.64
N TRP A 143 -7.63 10.86 -13.42
CA TRP A 143 -7.71 9.48 -12.96
C TRP A 143 -9.15 8.99 -12.88
N GLU A 144 -10.07 9.82 -12.39
CA GLU A 144 -11.50 9.48 -12.29
C GLU A 144 -12.14 9.24 -13.67
N SER A 145 -11.74 10.01 -14.68
CA SER A 145 -12.24 9.85 -16.04
C SER A 145 -11.61 8.70 -16.82
N SER A 146 -10.31 8.44 -16.61
CA SER A 146 -9.54 7.54 -17.48
C SER A 146 -9.21 6.19 -16.85
N VAL A 147 -8.96 6.13 -15.53
CA VAL A 147 -8.52 4.91 -14.84
C VAL A 147 -9.64 4.30 -14.00
N ALA A 148 -10.39 5.10 -13.26
CA ALA A 148 -11.42 4.60 -12.38
C ALA A 148 -12.45 3.69 -13.09
N PRO A 149 -12.90 3.95 -14.34
CA PRO A 149 -13.82 3.07 -15.06
C PRO A 149 -13.27 1.66 -15.31
N THR A 150 -11.96 1.48 -15.33
CA THR A 150 -11.31 0.16 -15.52
C THR A 150 -11.17 -0.64 -14.23
N LEU A 151 -11.43 -0.03 -13.08
CA LEU A 151 -11.27 -0.65 -11.77
C LEU A 151 -12.60 -1.21 -11.23
N LYS A 152 -12.49 -2.13 -10.26
CA LYS A 152 -13.69 -2.65 -9.59
C LYS A 152 -14.42 -1.53 -8.84
N PRO A 153 -15.77 -1.46 -8.88
CA PRO A 153 -16.54 -0.41 -8.23
C PRO A 153 -16.23 -0.21 -6.74
N THR A 154 -15.97 -1.31 -6.02
CA THR A 154 -15.58 -1.25 -4.60
C THR A 154 -14.23 -0.58 -4.38
N THR A 155 -13.26 -0.81 -5.28
CA THR A 155 -11.94 -0.17 -5.24
C THR A 155 -12.05 1.33 -5.50
N VAL A 156 -12.83 1.71 -6.53
CA VAL A 156 -13.09 3.12 -6.87
C VAL A 156 -13.76 3.84 -5.70
N ARG A 157 -14.76 3.22 -5.07
CA ARG A 157 -15.44 3.81 -3.92
C ARG A 157 -14.50 4.06 -2.76
N ALA A 158 -13.68 3.08 -2.39
CA ALA A 158 -12.69 3.23 -1.32
C ALA A 158 -11.70 4.35 -1.66
N ALA A 159 -11.19 4.38 -2.89
CA ALA A 159 -10.30 5.44 -3.34
C ALA A 159 -10.97 6.81 -3.28
N LYS A 160 -12.20 6.95 -3.79
CA LYS A 160 -12.96 8.22 -3.73
C LYS A 160 -13.22 8.68 -2.29
N SER A 161 -13.48 7.76 -1.37
CA SER A 161 -13.61 8.09 0.06
C SER A 161 -12.31 8.65 0.62
N HIS A 162 -11.17 7.97 0.38
CA HIS A 162 -9.86 8.44 0.84
C HIS A 162 -9.48 9.78 0.21
N LEU A 163 -9.77 9.95 -1.08
CA LEU A 163 -9.51 11.20 -1.80
C LEU A 163 -10.29 12.35 -1.19
N ARG A 164 -11.61 12.22 -1.08
CA ARG A 164 -12.49 13.28 -0.59
C ARG A 164 -12.24 13.64 0.87
N THR A 165 -12.01 12.63 1.73
CA THR A 165 -11.97 12.84 3.18
C THR A 165 -10.57 13.23 3.67
N HIS A 166 -9.52 12.77 2.99
CA HIS A 166 -8.17 12.90 3.52
C HIS A 166 -7.18 13.54 2.55
N ILE A 167 -7.14 13.05 1.30
CA ILE A 167 -6.04 13.38 0.38
C ILE A 167 -6.22 14.77 -0.24
N ILE A 168 -7.38 15.05 -0.85
CA ILE A 168 -7.66 16.33 -1.50
C ILE A 168 -7.61 17.50 -0.49
N PRO A 169 -8.22 17.41 0.71
CA PRO A 169 -8.17 18.51 1.67
C PRO A 169 -6.74 18.86 2.14
N ALA A 170 -5.82 17.91 2.10
CA ALA A 170 -4.46 18.11 2.59
C ALA A 170 -3.44 18.41 1.49
N LEU A 171 -3.59 17.78 0.32
CA LEU A 171 -2.57 17.78 -0.74
C LEU A 171 -3.12 18.21 -2.10
N GLY A 172 -4.42 18.45 -2.23
CA GLY A 172 -5.09 18.67 -3.51
C GLY A 172 -4.50 19.81 -4.33
N GLU A 173 -4.21 20.93 -3.68
CA GLU A 173 -3.65 22.13 -4.32
C GLU A 173 -2.13 22.06 -4.53
N MET A 174 -1.47 21.03 -3.98
CA MET A 174 -0.03 20.89 -4.18
C MET A 174 0.29 20.47 -5.62
N SER A 175 1.33 21.08 -6.18
CA SER A 175 1.91 20.58 -7.43
C SER A 175 2.41 19.16 -7.23
N LEU A 176 2.19 18.30 -8.22
CA LEU A 176 2.64 16.89 -8.20
C LEU A 176 4.14 16.77 -7.93
N THR A 177 4.94 17.69 -8.42
CA THR A 177 6.40 17.72 -8.20
C THR A 177 6.80 18.14 -6.79
N ALA A 178 5.91 18.80 -6.06
CA ALA A 178 6.12 19.20 -4.67
C ALA A 178 5.74 18.09 -3.67
N ILE A 179 5.07 17.01 -4.11
CA ILE A 179 4.70 15.90 -3.24
C ILE A 179 5.91 15.00 -3.00
N THR A 180 6.77 15.41 -2.09
CA THR A 180 7.97 14.68 -1.67
C THR A 180 7.68 13.73 -0.50
N THR A 181 8.60 12.81 -0.20
CA THR A 181 8.50 11.93 1.00
C THR A 181 8.30 12.74 2.28
N ARG A 182 8.96 13.91 2.42
CA ARG A 182 8.78 14.81 3.56
C ARG A 182 7.35 15.35 3.68
N ASN A 183 6.75 15.77 2.59
CA ASN A 183 5.36 16.29 2.60
C ASN A 183 4.36 15.16 2.91
N VAL A 184 4.62 13.95 2.38
CA VAL A 184 3.80 12.77 2.70
C VAL A 184 3.98 12.38 4.17
N GLN A 185 5.17 12.53 4.77
CA GLN A 185 5.36 12.31 6.20
C GLN A 185 4.54 13.30 7.05
N ALA A 186 4.52 14.58 6.69
CA ALA A 186 3.68 15.57 7.35
C ALA A 186 2.18 15.22 7.22
N PHE A 187 1.77 14.73 6.06
CA PHE A 187 0.41 14.22 5.84
C PHE A 187 0.09 13.02 6.74
N VAL A 188 1.01 12.06 6.89
CA VAL A 188 0.87 10.92 7.83
C VAL A 188 0.65 11.44 9.24
N SER A 189 1.45 12.40 9.71
CA SER A 189 1.30 13.00 11.04
C SER A 189 -0.07 13.65 11.23
N ALA A 190 -0.59 14.30 10.20
CA ALA A 190 -1.94 14.90 10.23
C ALA A 190 -3.05 13.82 10.27
N LEU A 191 -2.88 12.67 9.60
CA LEU A 191 -3.82 11.55 9.68
C LEU A 191 -3.84 10.93 11.08
N VAL A 192 -2.67 10.78 11.69
CA VAL A 192 -2.53 10.28 13.07
C VAL A 192 -3.18 11.24 14.06
N ALA A 193 -2.96 12.54 13.93
CA ALA A 193 -3.61 13.57 14.76
C ALA A 193 -5.14 13.55 14.64
N LYS A 194 -5.70 13.09 13.50
CA LYS A 194 -7.13 12.85 13.31
C LYS A 194 -7.62 11.51 13.90
N GLY A 195 -6.76 10.75 14.59
CA GLY A 195 -7.09 9.49 15.23
C GLY A 195 -7.16 8.28 14.27
N LEU A 196 -6.59 8.34 13.06
CA LEU A 196 -6.58 7.20 12.16
C LEU A 196 -5.63 6.10 12.69
N SER A 197 -6.11 4.87 12.66
CA SER A 197 -5.28 3.70 12.95
C SER A 197 -4.18 3.53 11.89
N ARG A 198 -3.12 2.78 12.24
CA ARG A 198 -2.06 2.41 11.30
C ARG A 198 -2.63 1.85 10.00
N LYS A 199 -3.54 0.87 10.09
CA LYS A 199 -4.16 0.23 8.93
C LYS A 199 -4.94 1.21 8.05
N SER A 200 -5.69 2.12 8.67
CA SER A 200 -6.42 3.16 7.94
C SER A 200 -5.47 4.11 7.22
N THR A 201 -4.40 4.54 7.91
CA THR A 201 -3.35 5.38 7.32
C THR A 201 -2.67 4.69 6.13
N GLU A 202 -2.33 3.40 6.26
CA GLU A 202 -1.76 2.61 5.17
C GLU A 202 -2.69 2.52 3.95
N ASN A 203 -4.00 2.38 4.16
CA ASN A 203 -4.99 2.34 3.08
C ASN A 203 -5.08 3.69 2.35
N VAL A 204 -5.04 4.81 3.07
CA VAL A 204 -5.00 6.16 2.48
C VAL A 204 -3.71 6.34 1.66
N LEU A 205 -2.56 5.95 2.21
CA LEU A 205 -1.26 6.01 1.52
C LEU A 205 -1.22 5.09 0.30
N GLN A 206 -1.88 3.94 0.33
CA GLN A 206 -1.99 3.06 -0.83
C GLN A 206 -2.75 3.73 -1.97
N THR A 207 -3.81 4.47 -1.66
CA THR A 207 -4.56 5.26 -2.65
C THR A 207 -3.69 6.37 -3.23
N LEU A 208 -3.02 7.16 -2.40
CA LEU A 208 -2.11 8.23 -2.85
C LEU A 208 -0.98 7.67 -3.70
N GLY A 209 -0.33 6.59 -3.24
CA GLY A 209 0.74 5.93 -3.99
C GLY A 209 0.28 5.37 -5.34
N GLY A 210 -0.94 4.85 -5.41
CA GLY A 210 -1.57 4.39 -6.67
C GLY A 210 -1.74 5.54 -7.67
N LEU A 211 -2.25 6.68 -7.22
CA LEU A 211 -2.39 7.89 -8.04
C LEU A 211 -1.05 8.42 -8.54
N LEU A 212 -0.06 8.53 -7.66
CA LEU A 212 1.27 9.03 -8.05
C LEU A 212 2.01 8.05 -8.95
N LYS A 213 1.77 6.73 -8.84
CA LYS A 213 2.25 5.75 -9.83
C LYS A 213 1.64 6.00 -11.22
N THR A 214 0.36 6.35 -11.29
CA THR A 214 -0.28 6.76 -12.54
C THR A 214 0.35 8.04 -13.09
N ALA A 215 0.60 9.04 -12.24
CA ALA A 215 1.29 10.27 -12.65
C ALA A 215 2.70 10.00 -13.19
N LYS A 216 3.44 9.07 -12.57
CA LYS A 216 4.75 8.62 -13.06
C LYS A 216 4.64 7.92 -14.42
N ALA A 217 3.67 7.01 -14.58
CA ALA A 217 3.42 6.31 -15.83
C ALA A 217 3.05 7.30 -16.97
N TRP A 218 2.31 8.36 -16.65
CA TRP A 218 1.96 9.43 -17.58
C TRP A 218 3.07 10.47 -17.76
N LYS A 219 4.25 10.27 -17.16
CA LYS A 219 5.40 11.17 -17.21
C LYS A 219 5.14 12.58 -16.67
N TYR A 220 4.25 12.71 -15.69
CA TYR A 220 3.97 13.97 -15.00
C TYR A 220 4.99 14.23 -13.89
N ILE A 221 5.48 13.16 -13.25
CA ILE A 221 6.54 13.20 -12.23
C ILE A 221 7.61 12.14 -12.55
N PRO A 222 8.87 12.38 -12.18
CA PRO A 222 9.94 11.40 -12.38
C PRO A 222 9.85 10.23 -11.41
N GLU A 223 9.45 10.49 -10.16
CA GLU A 223 9.46 9.50 -9.09
C GLU A 223 8.24 9.64 -8.17
N VAL A 224 7.92 8.57 -7.45
CA VAL A 224 6.92 8.53 -6.39
C VAL A 224 7.66 8.61 -5.04
N PHE A 225 7.02 9.14 -4.01
CA PHE A 225 7.58 9.16 -2.66
C PHE A 225 8.01 7.76 -2.19
N ASP A 226 9.08 7.70 -1.42
CA ASP A 226 9.55 6.46 -0.82
C ASP A 226 8.65 6.09 0.38
N ARG A 227 7.89 5.00 0.21
CA ARG A 227 7.00 4.49 1.27
C ARG A 227 7.78 3.86 2.44
N ALA A 228 8.95 3.27 2.18
CA ALA A 228 9.75 2.61 3.20
C ALA A 228 10.39 3.64 4.17
N ALA A 229 10.64 4.85 3.67
CA ALA A 229 11.16 5.95 4.48
C ALA A 229 10.10 6.65 5.36
N LEU A 230 8.81 6.25 5.29
CA LEU A 230 7.76 6.85 6.10
C LEU A 230 7.68 6.19 7.48
N SER A 231 7.66 7.03 8.51
CA SER A 231 7.34 6.62 9.88
C SER A 231 5.83 6.52 10.05
N LEU A 232 5.32 5.31 10.21
CA LEU A 232 3.89 5.07 10.45
C LEU A 232 3.61 4.96 11.95
N PRO A 233 2.36 5.23 12.40
CA PRO A 233 2.01 5.04 13.80
C PRO A 233 2.27 3.59 14.22
N ARG A 234 2.59 3.38 15.50
CA ARG A 234 2.71 2.02 16.05
C ARG A 234 1.38 1.28 15.87
N GLU A 235 1.44 -0.02 15.67
CA GLU A 235 0.22 -0.82 15.77
C GLU A 235 -0.34 -0.65 17.18
N GLY A 236 -1.60 -0.20 17.25
CA GLY A 236 -2.32 -0.26 18.53
C GLY A 236 -2.50 -1.72 18.96
N GLU A 237 -2.89 -1.91 20.22
CA GLU A 237 -3.29 -3.24 20.68
C GLU A 237 -4.28 -3.84 19.69
N LYS A 238 -3.95 -5.02 19.19
CA LYS A 238 -4.88 -5.76 18.33
C LYS A 238 -6.08 -6.07 19.19
N LYS A 239 -7.22 -5.46 18.87
CA LYS A 239 -8.49 -5.92 19.45
C LYS A 239 -8.60 -7.40 19.10
N GLU A 240 -8.73 -8.23 20.11
CA GLU A 240 -8.99 -9.65 19.89
C GLU A 240 -10.20 -9.80 18.97
N GLU A 241 -9.97 -10.48 17.85
CA GLU A 241 -11.09 -10.80 16.95
C GLU A 241 -11.99 -11.78 17.69
N ARG A 242 -13.21 -11.35 18.00
CA ARG A 242 -14.17 -12.19 18.68
C ARG A 242 -14.76 -13.21 17.72
N PHE A 243 -14.71 -14.45 18.13
CA PHE A 243 -15.30 -15.58 17.43
C PHE A 243 -16.50 -16.07 18.22
N PHE A 244 -17.49 -16.62 17.54
CA PHE A 244 -18.54 -17.35 18.23
C PHE A 244 -18.02 -18.74 18.60
N THR A 245 -18.56 -19.31 19.68
CA THR A 245 -18.47 -20.75 19.93
C THR A 245 -19.60 -21.48 19.21
N ALA A 246 -19.47 -22.79 19.03
CA ALA A 246 -20.53 -23.62 18.42
C ALA A 246 -21.85 -23.50 19.18
N GLU A 247 -21.81 -23.45 20.54
CA GLU A 247 -22.97 -23.27 21.41
C GLU A 247 -23.64 -21.91 21.20
N GLN A 248 -22.85 -20.83 21.10
CA GLN A 248 -23.38 -19.50 20.80
C GLN A 248 -24.08 -19.46 19.45
N VAL A 249 -23.49 -20.11 18.42
CA VAL A 249 -24.13 -20.21 17.10
C VAL A 249 -25.44 -20.98 17.19
N LYS A 250 -25.49 -22.08 17.93
CA LYS A 250 -26.72 -22.84 18.15
C LYS A 250 -27.82 -21.95 18.75
N LEU A 251 -27.50 -21.22 19.83
CA LEU A 251 -28.42 -20.26 20.44
C LEU A 251 -28.88 -19.17 19.48
N ILE A 252 -27.99 -18.61 18.68
CA ILE A 252 -28.32 -17.58 17.66
C ILE A 252 -29.29 -18.14 16.61
N VAL A 253 -29.05 -19.35 16.13
CA VAL A 253 -29.91 -20.02 15.15
C VAL A 253 -31.29 -20.31 15.74
N GLU A 254 -31.38 -20.83 16.96
CA GLU A 254 -32.62 -21.16 17.65
C GLU A 254 -33.46 -19.91 18.02
N ALA A 255 -32.80 -18.85 18.43
CA ALA A 255 -33.48 -17.60 18.81
C ALA A 255 -33.89 -16.73 17.60
N SER A 256 -33.50 -17.11 16.38
CA SER A 256 -33.79 -16.32 15.20
C SER A 256 -34.98 -16.87 14.40
N GLU A 257 -35.81 -15.96 13.91
CA GLU A 257 -36.88 -16.27 12.95
C GLU A 257 -36.34 -16.47 11.53
N GLU A 258 -37.09 -17.18 10.69
CA GLU A 258 -36.78 -17.27 9.26
C GLU A 258 -36.96 -15.92 8.54
N PRO A 259 -36.14 -15.59 7.57
CA PRO A 259 -35.08 -16.40 6.95
C PRO A 259 -33.73 -16.35 7.68
N TYR A 260 -33.61 -15.64 8.78
CA TYR A 260 -32.33 -15.42 9.48
C TYR A 260 -31.78 -16.69 10.13
N SER A 261 -32.66 -17.50 10.73
CA SER A 261 -32.26 -18.77 11.35
C SER A 261 -31.52 -19.68 10.35
N THR A 262 -32.08 -19.90 9.17
CA THR A 262 -31.44 -20.69 8.12
C THR A 262 -30.21 -19.96 7.53
N LEU A 263 -30.22 -18.63 7.45
CA LEU A 263 -29.07 -17.87 6.99
C LEU A 263 -27.88 -18.03 7.95
N TRP A 264 -28.10 -17.97 9.27
CA TRP A 264 -27.03 -18.17 10.28
C TRP A 264 -26.50 -19.59 10.25
N ALA A 265 -27.37 -20.59 10.16
CA ALA A 265 -26.92 -21.99 10.03
C ALA A 265 -26.07 -22.18 8.77
N LEU A 266 -26.49 -21.64 7.64
CA LEU A 266 -25.78 -21.79 6.38
C LEU A 266 -24.42 -21.11 6.39
N ILE A 267 -24.32 -19.87 6.89
CA ILE A 267 -23.02 -19.16 6.95
C ILE A 267 -22.06 -19.84 7.93
N SER A 268 -22.55 -20.37 9.04
CA SER A 268 -21.76 -21.06 10.07
C SER A 268 -21.15 -22.37 9.57
N ILE A 269 -21.95 -23.18 8.87
CA ILE A 269 -21.50 -24.49 8.39
C ILE A 269 -20.59 -24.35 7.16
N THR A 270 -20.94 -23.45 6.23
CA THR A 270 -20.18 -23.27 4.99
C THR A 270 -18.96 -22.38 5.13
N GLY A 271 -18.90 -21.53 6.15
CA GLY A 271 -17.89 -20.49 6.30
C GLY A 271 -17.90 -19.46 5.16
N CYS A 272 -18.99 -19.33 4.43
CA CYS A 272 -19.12 -18.37 3.31
C CYS A 272 -19.03 -16.92 3.78
N ARG A 273 -18.58 -16.04 2.91
CA ARG A 273 -18.66 -14.59 3.17
C ARG A 273 -20.12 -14.14 3.06
N ALA A 274 -20.51 -13.13 3.84
CA ALA A 274 -21.90 -12.63 3.84
C ALA A 274 -22.40 -12.29 2.42
N GLY A 275 -21.59 -11.67 1.58
CA GLY A 275 -21.98 -11.36 0.19
C GLY A 275 -22.18 -12.60 -0.67
N GLU A 276 -21.46 -13.70 -0.41
CA GLU A 276 -21.62 -14.99 -1.11
C GLU A 276 -22.95 -15.64 -0.72
N ILE A 277 -23.28 -15.68 0.57
CA ILE A 277 -24.57 -16.21 1.07
C ILE A 277 -25.75 -15.38 0.52
N LEU A 278 -25.66 -14.05 0.59
CA LEU A 278 -26.72 -13.17 0.08
C LEU A 278 -26.83 -13.17 -1.45
N GLY A 279 -25.86 -13.74 -2.14
CA GLY A 279 -25.86 -13.93 -3.59
C GLY A 279 -26.29 -15.34 -4.03
N LEU A 280 -26.56 -16.26 -3.10
CA LEU A 280 -27.00 -17.61 -3.44
C LEU A 280 -28.38 -17.59 -4.10
N LYS A 281 -28.55 -18.46 -5.09
CA LYS A 281 -29.80 -18.76 -5.73
C LYS A 281 -30.28 -20.17 -5.35
N THR A 282 -31.57 -20.44 -5.51
CA THR A 282 -32.12 -21.78 -5.28
C THR A 282 -31.44 -22.85 -6.14
N GLY A 283 -31.16 -22.54 -7.41
CA GLY A 283 -30.46 -23.44 -8.32
C GLY A 283 -28.97 -23.66 -8.01
N ASP A 284 -28.40 -22.97 -7.02
CA ASP A 284 -27.05 -23.25 -6.53
C ASP A 284 -27.02 -24.42 -5.52
N LEU A 285 -28.17 -24.84 -5.01
CA LEU A 285 -28.32 -26.00 -4.14
C LEU A 285 -28.50 -27.25 -4.98
N ASN A 286 -27.45 -28.09 -5.01
CA ASN A 286 -27.54 -29.37 -5.68
C ASN A 286 -27.77 -30.48 -4.65
N PHE A 287 -29.01 -30.85 -4.46
CA PHE A 287 -29.43 -31.86 -3.50
C PHE A 287 -28.99 -33.27 -3.89
N ASP A 288 -28.93 -33.59 -5.19
CA ASP A 288 -28.53 -34.92 -5.68
C ASP A 288 -27.06 -35.23 -5.43
N LYS A 289 -26.23 -34.17 -5.50
CA LYS A 289 -24.78 -34.27 -5.26
C LYS A 289 -24.36 -33.82 -3.87
N HIS A 290 -25.30 -33.40 -3.01
CA HIS A 290 -25.06 -32.84 -1.69
C HIS A 290 -24.05 -31.68 -1.70
N LEU A 291 -24.24 -30.71 -2.65
CA LEU A 291 -23.30 -29.60 -2.88
C LEU A 291 -24.02 -28.25 -2.89
N ILE A 292 -23.32 -27.23 -2.40
CA ILE A 292 -23.69 -25.81 -2.50
C ILE A 292 -22.69 -25.12 -3.44
N ARG A 293 -23.17 -24.55 -4.54
CA ARG A 293 -22.33 -23.92 -5.56
C ARG A 293 -22.17 -22.43 -5.29
N ILE A 294 -20.96 -22.01 -4.94
CA ILE A 294 -20.64 -20.58 -4.76
C ILE A 294 -20.17 -20.04 -6.10
N ARG A 295 -20.99 -19.27 -6.78
CA ARG A 295 -20.74 -18.74 -8.14
C ARG A 295 -20.74 -17.23 -8.23
N ARG A 296 -21.25 -16.53 -7.23
CA ARG A 296 -21.40 -15.07 -7.22
C ARG A 296 -21.30 -14.50 -5.82
N THR A 297 -21.16 -13.19 -5.75
CA THR A 297 -21.22 -12.42 -4.50
C THR A 297 -22.07 -11.19 -4.72
N LEU A 298 -22.93 -10.87 -3.75
CA LEU A 298 -23.66 -9.61 -3.74
C LEU A 298 -22.71 -8.50 -3.28
N ASP A 299 -22.49 -7.52 -4.14
CA ASP A 299 -21.84 -6.27 -3.73
C ASP A 299 -22.84 -5.45 -2.91
N HIS A 300 -22.50 -5.26 -1.62
CA HIS A 300 -23.40 -4.56 -0.68
C HIS A 300 -23.60 -3.08 -1.04
N SER A 301 -22.70 -2.52 -1.82
CA SER A 301 -22.68 -1.11 -2.16
C SER A 301 -23.46 -0.78 -3.42
N THR A 302 -23.27 -1.54 -4.48
CA THR A 302 -24.00 -1.39 -5.74
C THR A 302 -25.29 -2.19 -5.76
N ARG A 303 -25.44 -3.14 -4.82
CA ARG A 303 -26.53 -4.13 -4.77
C ARG A 303 -26.61 -4.99 -6.04
N THR A 304 -25.51 -5.13 -6.73
CA THR A 304 -25.39 -5.94 -7.95
C THR A 304 -24.68 -7.25 -7.67
N MET A 305 -25.05 -8.27 -8.42
CA MET A 305 -24.35 -9.54 -8.41
C MET A 305 -23.05 -9.40 -9.19
N GLN A 306 -21.95 -9.80 -8.58
CA GLN A 306 -20.63 -9.80 -9.18
C GLN A 306 -20.05 -11.21 -9.20
N ALA A 307 -19.18 -11.47 -10.18
CA ALA A 307 -18.36 -12.66 -10.15
C ALA A 307 -17.43 -12.64 -8.91
N PRO A 308 -17.07 -13.77 -8.35
CA PRO A 308 -16.14 -13.85 -7.24
C PRO A 308 -14.81 -13.14 -7.54
N LYS A 309 -14.15 -12.61 -6.51
CA LYS A 309 -12.91 -11.84 -6.68
C LYS A 309 -11.75 -12.65 -7.24
N SER A 310 -11.75 -13.96 -7.05
CA SER A 310 -10.70 -14.88 -7.50
C SER A 310 -11.31 -16.20 -7.94
N LYS A 311 -10.57 -16.96 -8.75
CA LYS A 311 -10.98 -18.32 -9.14
C LYS A 311 -11.22 -19.23 -7.93
N SER A 312 -10.43 -19.07 -6.86
CA SER A 312 -10.59 -19.79 -5.60
C SER A 312 -11.88 -19.47 -4.84
N SER A 313 -12.50 -18.33 -5.12
CA SER A 313 -13.78 -17.94 -4.50
C SER A 313 -15.00 -18.58 -5.17
N SER A 314 -14.84 -19.19 -6.36
CA SER A 314 -15.85 -20.02 -7.00
C SER A 314 -15.57 -21.48 -6.62
N ALA A 315 -16.47 -22.11 -5.88
CA ALA A 315 -16.26 -23.48 -5.40
C ALA A 315 -17.59 -24.19 -5.16
N ASP A 316 -17.53 -25.49 -5.16
CA ASP A 316 -18.59 -26.38 -4.70
C ASP A 316 -18.25 -26.80 -3.26
N LEU A 317 -19.15 -26.54 -2.33
CA LEU A 317 -19.00 -26.86 -0.92
C LEU A 317 -19.87 -28.05 -0.56
N PRO A 318 -19.44 -28.93 0.34
CA PRO A 318 -20.27 -30.02 0.81
C PRO A 318 -21.48 -29.49 1.57
N MET A 319 -22.62 -30.13 1.37
CA MET A 319 -23.88 -29.86 2.07
C MET A 319 -24.19 -31.07 2.97
N PRO A 320 -23.89 -30.98 4.28
CA PRO A 320 -24.23 -32.05 5.23
C PRO A 320 -25.74 -32.31 5.27
N GLU A 321 -26.13 -33.54 5.52
CA GLU A 321 -27.54 -33.97 5.55
C GLU A 321 -28.43 -33.11 6.45
N VAL A 322 -27.93 -32.76 7.63
CA VAL A 322 -28.65 -31.88 8.58
C VAL A 322 -28.93 -30.50 7.96
N LEU A 323 -27.95 -29.93 7.23
CA LEU A 323 -28.11 -28.66 6.54
C LEU A 323 -29.06 -28.81 5.33
N GLU A 324 -28.98 -29.90 4.60
CA GLU A 324 -29.87 -30.20 3.49
C GLU A 324 -31.31 -30.28 3.96
N LYS A 325 -31.60 -31.05 5.01
CA LYS A 325 -32.95 -31.14 5.60
C LYS A 325 -33.49 -29.76 5.98
N ARG A 326 -32.66 -28.92 6.60
CA ARG A 326 -33.02 -27.56 6.94
C ARG A 326 -33.33 -26.69 5.72
N LEU A 327 -32.49 -26.76 4.68
CA LEU A 327 -32.69 -26.00 3.44
C LEU A 327 -33.96 -26.45 2.70
N ARG A 328 -34.24 -27.75 2.65
CA ARG A 328 -35.52 -28.28 2.07
C ARG A 328 -36.72 -27.74 2.85
N THR A 329 -36.70 -27.78 4.16
CA THR A 329 -37.77 -27.22 5.01
C THR A 329 -37.94 -25.73 4.79
N PHE A 330 -36.82 -24.99 4.69
CA PHE A 330 -36.84 -23.55 4.42
C PHE A 330 -37.45 -23.27 3.04
N LEU A 331 -37.08 -24.01 1.99
CA LEU A 331 -37.60 -23.85 0.64
C LEU A 331 -39.12 -24.17 0.57
N ALA A 332 -39.55 -25.18 1.30
CA ALA A 332 -40.97 -25.57 1.31
C ALA A 332 -41.88 -24.57 2.04
N ASN A 333 -41.41 -24.00 3.17
CA ASN A 333 -42.31 -23.29 4.09
C ASN A 333 -42.03 -21.77 4.17
N HIS A 334 -40.81 -21.30 3.85
CA HIS A 334 -40.38 -19.93 4.13
C HIS A 334 -39.81 -19.20 2.91
N TRP A 335 -39.40 -19.93 1.87
CA TRP A 335 -38.85 -19.31 0.67
C TRP A 335 -39.92 -18.54 -0.08
N ARG A 336 -39.55 -17.38 -0.60
CA ARG A 336 -40.44 -16.54 -1.42
C ARG A 336 -39.92 -16.49 -2.84
N ALA A 337 -40.80 -16.82 -3.79
CA ALA A 337 -40.52 -16.67 -5.21
C ALA A 337 -40.12 -15.21 -5.50
N ASN A 338 -39.05 -15.03 -6.26
CA ASN A 338 -38.51 -13.76 -6.62
C ASN A 338 -37.85 -13.81 -7.99
N GLU A 339 -37.83 -12.70 -8.69
CA GLU A 339 -37.37 -12.58 -10.08
C GLU A 339 -35.93 -13.04 -10.30
N ALA A 340 -35.09 -12.94 -9.28
CA ALA A 340 -33.67 -13.30 -9.37
C ALA A 340 -33.35 -14.71 -8.82
N ASP A 341 -34.37 -15.48 -8.41
CA ASP A 341 -34.26 -16.79 -7.77
C ASP A 341 -33.35 -16.83 -6.55
N LEU A 342 -33.23 -15.70 -5.83
CA LEU A 342 -32.41 -15.63 -4.64
C LEU A 342 -32.91 -16.56 -3.56
N LEU A 343 -31.98 -17.28 -2.90
CA LEU A 343 -32.32 -18.10 -1.74
C LEU A 343 -32.81 -17.22 -0.58
N PHE A 344 -32.17 -16.07 -0.37
CA PHE A 344 -32.56 -15.09 0.64
C PHE A 344 -32.87 -13.75 0.00
N CYS A 345 -34.13 -13.31 0.11
CA CYS A 345 -34.58 -12.01 -0.37
C CYS A 345 -35.34 -11.24 0.72
N ASN A 346 -35.48 -9.94 0.55
CA ASN A 346 -36.34 -9.12 1.40
C ASN A 346 -37.82 -9.29 1.03
N SER A 347 -38.73 -8.63 1.79
CA SER A 347 -40.17 -8.69 1.56
C SER A 347 -40.62 -8.24 0.15
N LYS A 348 -39.79 -7.54 -0.61
CA LYS A 348 -40.04 -7.08 -1.98
C LYS A 348 -39.35 -7.97 -3.04
N GLY A 349 -38.87 -9.15 -2.69
CA GLY A 349 -38.15 -10.03 -3.60
C GLY A 349 -36.78 -9.52 -4.05
N LYS A 350 -36.22 -8.45 -3.47
CA LYS A 350 -34.93 -7.89 -3.81
C LYS A 350 -33.82 -8.43 -2.87
N PRO A 351 -32.53 -8.37 -3.27
CA PRO A 351 -31.44 -8.82 -2.42
C PRO A 351 -31.48 -8.20 -1.01
N MET A 352 -31.21 -9.00 0.02
CA MET A 352 -31.13 -8.51 1.39
C MET A 352 -29.93 -7.57 1.53
N GLN A 353 -30.13 -6.47 2.27
CA GLN A 353 -29.05 -5.51 2.54
C GLN A 353 -28.18 -6.02 3.66
N ARG A 354 -26.85 -6.10 3.42
CA ARG A 354 -25.87 -6.57 4.43
C ARG A 354 -26.00 -5.84 5.77
N ASP A 355 -26.23 -4.53 5.72
CA ASP A 355 -26.33 -3.72 6.96
C ASP A 355 -27.58 -4.08 7.76
N LYS A 356 -28.71 -4.37 7.09
CA LYS A 356 -29.92 -4.85 7.75
C LYS A 356 -29.75 -6.25 8.34
N VAL A 357 -29.04 -7.13 7.62
CA VAL A 357 -28.69 -8.46 8.12
C VAL A 357 -27.76 -8.35 9.33
N ALA A 358 -26.75 -7.48 9.27
CA ALA A 358 -25.88 -7.22 10.42
C ALA A 358 -26.66 -6.61 11.60
N TYR A 359 -27.58 -5.68 11.35
CA TYR A 359 -28.42 -5.13 12.40
C TYR A 359 -29.28 -6.21 13.08
N LYS A 360 -29.92 -7.11 12.30
CA LYS A 360 -30.71 -8.23 12.88
C LYS A 360 -29.83 -9.14 13.72
N LEU A 361 -28.60 -9.44 13.26
CA LEU A 361 -27.64 -10.19 14.09
C LEU A 361 -27.38 -9.47 15.42
N GLN A 362 -27.09 -8.16 15.40
CA GLN A 362 -26.82 -7.41 16.64
C GLN A 362 -28.02 -7.44 17.60
N ALA A 363 -29.26 -7.37 17.09
CA ALA A 363 -30.47 -7.47 17.89
C ALA A 363 -30.59 -8.85 18.54
N THR A 364 -30.32 -9.94 17.82
CA THR A 364 -30.33 -11.30 18.36
C THR A 364 -29.20 -11.50 19.39
N LEU A 365 -27.98 -10.99 19.12
CA LEU A 365 -26.89 -11.08 20.10
C LEU A 365 -27.21 -10.36 21.41
N LEU A 366 -27.83 -9.18 21.30
CA LEU A 366 -28.24 -8.41 22.47
C LEU A 366 -29.30 -9.16 23.29
N SER A 367 -30.32 -9.78 22.66
CA SER A 367 -31.35 -10.55 23.35
C SER A 367 -30.81 -11.80 24.07
N LEU A 368 -29.70 -12.34 23.58
CA LEU A 368 -29.03 -13.51 24.15
C LEU A 368 -27.93 -13.16 25.16
N GLY A 369 -27.66 -11.87 25.40
CA GLY A 369 -26.55 -11.45 26.26
C GLY A 369 -25.19 -11.75 25.66
N ILE A 370 -25.10 -12.03 24.36
CA ILE A 370 -23.85 -12.31 23.66
C ILE A 370 -23.24 -10.98 23.20
N GLU A 371 -21.93 -10.83 23.38
CA GLU A 371 -21.23 -9.62 22.96
C GLU A 371 -21.32 -9.38 21.45
N LYS A 372 -21.29 -8.10 21.07
CA LYS A 372 -21.35 -7.67 19.67
C LYS A 372 -20.24 -8.29 18.83
N ALA A 373 -20.61 -8.91 17.71
CA ALA A 373 -19.68 -9.48 16.74
C ALA A 373 -20.16 -9.23 15.31
N ALA A 374 -19.23 -9.17 14.36
CA ALA A 374 -19.54 -8.98 12.95
C ALA A 374 -19.98 -10.30 12.29
N LEU A 375 -20.68 -10.22 11.14
CA LEU A 375 -21.05 -11.41 10.34
C LEU A 375 -19.87 -12.34 10.03
N HIS A 376 -18.66 -11.80 10.03
CA HIS A 376 -17.45 -12.58 9.76
C HIS A 376 -17.06 -13.51 10.90
N ALA A 377 -17.61 -13.27 12.12
CA ALA A 377 -17.39 -14.14 13.30
C ALA A 377 -17.89 -15.58 13.05
N PHE A 378 -18.98 -15.78 12.33
CA PHE A 378 -19.44 -17.12 11.94
C PHE A 378 -18.39 -17.88 11.10
N ARG A 379 -17.76 -17.18 10.16
CA ARG A 379 -16.72 -17.76 9.32
C ARG A 379 -15.46 -18.10 10.12
N HIS A 380 -15.11 -17.26 11.09
CA HIS A 380 -13.97 -17.53 11.96
C HIS A 380 -14.26 -18.75 12.85
N MET A 381 -15.45 -18.83 13.44
CA MET A 381 -15.90 -20.00 14.19
C MET A 381 -15.79 -21.27 13.32
N ALA A 382 -16.36 -21.29 12.12
CA ALA A 382 -16.28 -22.43 11.23
C ALA A 382 -14.84 -22.88 10.93
N ALA A 383 -13.91 -21.94 10.78
CA ALA A 383 -12.51 -22.29 10.52
C ALA A 383 -11.81 -22.83 11.77
N SER A 384 -12.08 -22.24 12.96
CA SER A 384 -11.54 -22.74 14.24
C SER A 384 -12.04 -24.14 14.54
N GLU A 385 -13.35 -24.36 14.47
CA GLU A 385 -13.97 -25.67 14.68
C GLU A 385 -13.39 -26.76 13.78
N LEU A 386 -13.21 -26.46 12.49
CA LEU A 386 -12.59 -27.42 11.58
C LEU A 386 -11.15 -27.78 11.99
N LEU A 387 -10.36 -26.80 12.43
CA LEU A 387 -8.97 -27.04 12.88
C LEU A 387 -8.94 -27.79 14.22
N GLU A 388 -9.79 -27.44 15.17
CA GLU A 388 -9.92 -28.09 16.47
C GLU A 388 -10.33 -29.55 16.31
N ASN A 389 -11.19 -29.84 15.32
CA ASN A 389 -11.60 -31.20 14.97
C ASN A 389 -10.58 -31.91 14.05
N GLY A 390 -9.36 -31.40 13.91
CA GLY A 390 -8.25 -32.09 13.25
C GLY A 390 -8.18 -31.93 11.75
N ALA A 391 -8.99 -31.05 11.14
CA ALA A 391 -8.86 -30.77 9.71
C ALA A 391 -7.52 -30.08 9.43
N SER A 392 -6.81 -30.54 8.38
CA SER A 392 -5.56 -29.91 8.00
C SER A 392 -5.76 -28.46 7.53
N PRO A 393 -4.79 -27.56 7.71
CA PRO A 393 -4.88 -26.18 7.22
C PRO A 393 -5.22 -26.06 5.74
N SER A 394 -4.84 -27.03 4.93
CA SER A 394 -5.17 -27.09 3.49
C SER A 394 -6.66 -27.37 3.24
N VAL A 395 -7.27 -28.23 4.05
CA VAL A 395 -8.71 -28.50 4.02
C VAL A 395 -9.48 -27.25 4.43
N VAL A 396 -9.07 -26.60 5.52
CA VAL A 396 -9.68 -25.36 5.98
C VAL A 396 -9.51 -24.23 4.96
N GLN A 397 -8.32 -24.10 4.36
CA GLN A 397 -8.09 -23.15 3.27
C GLN A 397 -9.07 -23.36 2.11
N ARG A 398 -9.28 -24.60 1.70
CA ARG A 398 -10.21 -24.98 0.62
C ARG A 398 -11.65 -24.65 1.01
N GLN A 399 -12.10 -25.07 2.21
CA GLN A 399 -13.45 -24.79 2.72
C GLN A 399 -13.71 -23.29 2.83
N MET A 400 -12.75 -22.52 3.35
CA MET A 400 -12.85 -21.09 3.48
C MET A 400 -12.60 -20.35 2.16
N ARG A 401 -12.08 -20.99 1.14
CA ARG A 401 -11.72 -20.37 -0.15
C ARG A 401 -10.77 -19.17 0.04
N HIS A 402 -9.73 -19.38 0.87
CA HIS A 402 -8.66 -18.39 1.03
C HIS A 402 -7.74 -18.46 -0.19
N SER A 403 -7.45 -17.32 -0.79
CA SER A 403 -6.52 -17.21 -1.93
C SER A 403 -5.07 -17.50 -1.54
N ASP A 404 -4.73 -17.36 -0.25
CA ASP A 404 -3.40 -17.56 0.31
C ASP A 404 -3.50 -18.37 1.60
N SER A 405 -2.72 -19.45 1.68
CA SER A 405 -2.64 -20.33 2.86
C SER A 405 -2.15 -19.60 4.12
N ARG A 406 -1.32 -18.56 3.92
CA ARG A 406 -0.84 -17.72 5.02
C ARG A 406 -1.96 -17.08 5.83
N ILE A 407 -3.09 -16.79 5.19
CA ILE A 407 -4.26 -16.23 5.89
C ILE A 407 -4.78 -17.22 6.93
N THR A 408 -4.89 -18.52 6.58
CA THR A 408 -5.34 -19.56 7.51
C THR A 408 -4.31 -19.78 8.62
N LEU A 409 -3.03 -19.91 8.26
CA LEU A 409 -1.97 -20.16 9.24
C LEU A 409 -1.78 -19.00 10.23
N GLN A 410 -1.77 -17.74 9.75
CA GLN A 410 -1.58 -16.57 10.61
C GLN A 410 -2.76 -16.30 11.55
N LYS A 411 -4.00 -16.52 11.08
CA LYS A 411 -5.18 -16.24 11.91
C LYS A 411 -5.46 -17.32 12.96
N TYR A 412 -5.10 -18.57 12.69
CA TYR A 412 -5.45 -19.71 13.51
C TYR A 412 -4.23 -20.43 14.08
N SER A 413 -3.08 -19.75 14.17
CA SER A 413 -1.84 -20.32 14.70
C SER A 413 -1.97 -20.81 16.15
N HIS A 414 -2.78 -20.16 16.97
CA HIS A 414 -3.07 -20.56 18.36
C HIS A 414 -3.79 -21.91 18.43
N VAL A 415 -4.72 -22.17 17.52
CA VAL A 415 -5.44 -23.46 17.45
C VAL A 415 -4.51 -24.59 16.95
N ILE A 416 -3.59 -24.27 16.05
CA ILE A 416 -2.64 -25.23 15.47
C ILE A 416 -1.64 -25.72 16.53
N GLY A 417 -1.23 -24.88 17.49
CA GLY A 417 -0.30 -25.25 18.55
C GLY A 417 -0.78 -26.45 19.38
N ASP A 418 -2.04 -26.46 19.77
CA ASP A 418 -2.64 -27.58 20.52
C ASP A 418 -2.83 -28.84 19.65
N ALA A 419 -3.08 -28.66 18.36
CA ALA A 419 -3.18 -29.77 17.40
C ALA A 419 -1.86 -30.53 17.24
N GLN A 420 -0.72 -29.85 17.32
CA GLN A 420 0.60 -30.50 17.28
C GLN A 420 0.78 -31.47 18.43
N ARG A 421 0.47 -31.04 19.66
CA ARG A 421 0.56 -31.89 20.85
C ARG A 421 -0.32 -33.13 20.71
N ARG A 422 -1.60 -32.95 20.37
CA ARG A 422 -2.53 -34.07 20.16
C ARG A 422 -2.07 -35.04 19.09
N ALA A 423 -1.50 -34.53 17.99
CA ALA A 423 -0.98 -35.36 16.91
C ALA A 423 0.23 -36.21 17.37
N VAL A 424 1.15 -35.61 18.14
CA VAL A 424 2.32 -36.31 18.69
C VAL A 424 1.88 -37.35 19.71
N ASP A 425 0.97 -37.01 20.63
CA ASP A 425 0.42 -37.95 21.62
C ASP A 425 -0.27 -39.14 20.92
N SER A 426 -1.07 -38.90 19.89
CA SER A 426 -1.70 -39.95 19.09
C SER A 426 -0.69 -40.83 18.33
N LEU A 427 0.39 -40.22 17.85
CA LEU A 427 1.47 -40.98 17.21
C LEU A 427 2.19 -41.85 18.26
N ALA A 428 2.52 -41.28 19.41
CA ALA A 428 3.18 -41.99 20.49
C ALA A 428 2.34 -43.19 20.96
N PHE A 429 1.03 -42.99 21.14
CA PHE A 429 0.10 -44.12 21.49
C PHE A 429 0.08 -45.22 20.43
N ARG A 430 0.11 -44.87 19.11
CA ARG A 430 0.11 -45.86 18.05
C ARG A 430 1.44 -46.62 17.88
N VAL A 431 2.53 -45.99 18.31
CA VAL A 431 3.88 -46.58 18.13
C VAL A 431 4.33 -47.31 19.38
N LEU A 432 3.93 -46.88 20.55
CA LEU A 432 4.41 -47.38 21.84
C LEU A 432 3.35 -48.08 22.69
N GLY A 433 2.05 -47.87 22.42
CA GLY A 433 0.93 -48.50 23.07
C GLY A 433 0.36 -49.65 22.30
#